data_22c25457a6ab66ec0862ee3cd878bd17
#
_entry.id   22c25457a6ab66ec0862ee3cd878bd17
#
_cell.length_a   1.000
_cell.length_b   1.000
_cell.length_c   1.000
_cell.angle_alpha   90.00
_cell.angle_beta   90.00
_cell.angle_gamma   90.00
#
_symmetry.space_group_name_H-M   'P 1'
#
loop_
_entity.id
_entity.type
_entity.pdbx_description
1 polymer ?
#
loop_
_entity_poly.entity_id
_entity_poly.type
_entity_poly.pdbx_seq_one_letter_code
_entity_poly.pdbx_strand_id
1 'polypeptide(L)'
;VTAGALNVTGDSILQGFVTAGALAVTGESFLRGAVTAGALNVTGNSILQGFVTAGALAVTGESFLRGAVTAGALNVTGDSILQGFVTAGALAVTGESFLRGAVTAGALNVTGDSILQGFVTAGALAVTGESFLRGAVTAGALNVTGDSILQGFVTAGALAVTGESFLRGAVTAGALNVTGNSILQGFVTAGSLNVTGDSILENNLTVTTGNVTISTNDYSPIFEATFASGGSILFNTVDVSPSLGDISRERYAGINNNQTSVENIIGFTFNASVRAFDAIVSVVILASSGNRYAYYNLKGIKKASNWVVNSSYVGDVTGVTFSITNGGQMQYTSTNVVGHTNGYVNFRAMTTSIAP
;
A
#
# COMPACT_ATOMS: atom_id res chain seq x y z
N VAL A 1 6.31 46.42 -24.11
CA VAL A 1 5.62 47.46 -23.31
C VAL A 1 6.16 47.39 -21.89
N THR A 2 6.50 48.53 -21.33
CA THR A 2 6.88 48.68 -19.91
C THR A 2 5.96 49.71 -19.25
N ALA A 3 5.30 49.35 -18.16
CA ALA A 3 4.33 50.21 -17.47
C ALA A 3 4.29 49.94 -15.95
N GLY A 4 3.99 50.95 -15.15
CA GLY A 4 3.65 50.71 -13.75
C GLY A 4 2.35 49.96 -13.60
N ALA A 5 1.30 50.42 -14.32
CA ALA A 5 0.02 49.71 -14.48
C ALA A 5 -0.40 49.74 -15.94
N LEU A 6 -0.92 48.60 -16.46
CA LEU A 6 -1.41 48.50 -17.80
C LEU A 6 -2.77 47.81 -17.76
N ASN A 7 -3.82 48.50 -18.28
CA ASN A 7 -5.15 47.95 -18.44
C ASN A 7 -5.44 47.84 -19.94
N VAL A 8 -5.79 46.65 -20.37
CA VAL A 8 -6.19 46.35 -21.75
C VAL A 8 -7.63 45.84 -21.69
N THR A 9 -8.56 46.57 -22.32
CA THR A 9 -10.00 46.24 -22.33
C THR A 9 -10.44 45.88 -23.72
N GLY A 10 -11.33 44.90 -23.82
CA GLY A 10 -11.78 44.36 -25.09
C GLY A 10 -10.82 43.29 -25.62
N ASP A 11 -11.15 42.73 -26.76
CA ASP A 11 -10.35 41.67 -27.38
C ASP A 11 -8.97 42.19 -27.76
N SER A 12 -7.95 41.46 -27.39
CA SER A 12 -6.59 41.96 -27.47
C SER A 12 -5.53 40.94 -27.89
N ILE A 13 -4.52 41.41 -28.60
CA ILE A 13 -3.36 40.65 -28.96
C ILE A 13 -2.10 41.39 -28.50
N LEU A 14 -1.42 40.88 -27.47
CA LEU A 14 -0.14 41.39 -26.99
C LEU A 14 0.98 40.51 -27.54
N GLN A 15 1.68 40.95 -28.59
CA GLN A 15 2.68 40.12 -29.30
C GLN A 15 4.09 40.22 -28.71
N GLY A 16 4.44 41.35 -28.18
CA GLY A 16 5.78 41.61 -27.66
C GLY A 16 5.90 41.34 -26.18
N PHE A 17 7.09 41.58 -25.65
CA PHE A 17 7.34 41.51 -24.22
C PHE A 17 6.53 42.58 -23.47
N VAL A 18 5.90 42.17 -22.38
CA VAL A 18 5.17 43.07 -21.45
C VAL A 18 5.80 42.98 -20.10
N THR A 19 6.20 44.15 -19.55
CA THR A 19 6.64 44.26 -18.16
C THR A 19 5.77 45.28 -17.45
N ALA A 20 5.10 44.91 -16.40
CA ALA A 20 4.21 45.80 -15.65
C ALA A 20 4.25 45.53 -14.15
N GLY A 21 4.07 46.58 -13.35
CA GLY A 21 3.78 46.38 -11.93
C GLY A 21 2.46 45.66 -11.73
N ALA A 22 1.42 46.11 -12.44
CA ALA A 22 0.11 45.45 -12.52
C ALA A 22 -0.36 45.42 -13.99
N LEU A 23 -0.79 44.27 -14.44
CA LEU A 23 -1.39 44.05 -15.76
C LEU A 23 -2.78 43.46 -15.62
N ALA A 24 -3.78 44.15 -16.15
CA ALA A 24 -5.14 43.64 -16.28
C ALA A 24 -5.52 43.57 -17.76
N VAL A 25 -5.95 42.38 -18.20
CA VAL A 25 -6.44 42.13 -19.56
C VAL A 25 -7.87 41.62 -19.48
N THR A 26 -8.79 42.27 -20.15
CA THR A 26 -10.22 41.92 -20.10
C THR A 26 -10.73 41.69 -21.51
N GLY A 27 -11.51 40.67 -21.73
CA GLY A 27 -11.99 40.22 -23.03
C GLY A 27 -11.20 39.01 -23.55
N GLU A 28 -11.46 38.58 -24.76
CA GLU A 28 -10.68 37.52 -25.40
C GLU A 28 -9.25 38.00 -25.62
N SER A 29 -8.29 37.22 -25.17
CA SER A 29 -6.92 37.73 -25.19
C SER A 29 -5.87 36.70 -25.65
N PHE A 30 -4.93 37.18 -26.46
CA PHE A 30 -3.75 36.40 -26.90
C PHE A 30 -2.48 37.10 -26.44
N LEU A 31 -1.85 36.57 -25.41
CA LEU A 31 -0.56 37.04 -24.92
C LEU A 31 0.54 36.16 -25.51
N ARG A 32 1.17 36.60 -26.60
CA ARG A 32 2.17 35.80 -27.33
C ARG A 32 3.58 35.99 -26.85
N GLY A 33 3.90 37.15 -26.41
CA GLY A 33 5.23 37.46 -25.86
C GLY A 33 5.33 37.06 -24.40
N ALA A 34 6.56 37.15 -23.87
CA ALA A 34 6.73 36.92 -22.44
C ALA A 34 6.13 38.04 -21.62
N VAL A 35 5.49 37.71 -20.52
CA VAL A 35 4.87 38.63 -19.58
C VAL A 35 5.56 38.55 -18.23
N THR A 36 5.99 39.71 -17.73
CA THR A 36 6.49 39.85 -16.37
C THR A 36 5.65 40.90 -15.63
N ALA A 37 5.00 40.47 -14.55
CA ALA A 37 4.14 41.37 -13.80
C ALA A 37 4.23 41.16 -12.27
N GLY A 38 4.06 42.17 -11.49
CA GLY A 38 3.83 42.03 -10.05
C GLY A 38 2.48 41.32 -9.80
N ALA A 39 1.43 41.83 -10.45
CA ALA A 39 0.13 41.16 -10.51
C ALA A 39 -0.37 41.09 -11.96
N LEU A 40 -0.86 39.92 -12.37
CA LEU A 40 -1.46 39.71 -13.68
C LEU A 40 -2.86 39.15 -13.53
N ASN A 41 -3.86 39.89 -14.01
CA ASN A 41 -5.24 39.45 -14.10
C ASN A 41 -5.64 39.34 -15.56
N VAL A 42 -6.08 38.16 -15.99
CA VAL A 42 -6.63 37.92 -17.32
C VAL A 42 -8.06 37.44 -17.16
N THR A 43 -9.02 38.21 -17.67
CA THR A 43 -10.43 37.91 -17.54
C THR A 43 -11.04 37.71 -18.93
N GLY A 44 -11.77 36.66 -19.12
CA GLY A 44 -12.27 36.21 -20.40
C GLY A 44 -11.40 35.06 -20.95
N ASN A 45 -11.80 34.52 -22.10
CA ASN A 45 -11.07 33.43 -22.71
C ASN A 45 -9.67 33.85 -23.15
N SER A 46 -8.67 33.03 -22.86
CA SER A 46 -7.31 33.51 -23.07
C SER A 46 -6.31 32.46 -23.53
N ILE A 47 -5.36 32.90 -24.33
CA ILE A 47 -4.19 32.08 -24.70
C ILE A 47 -2.93 32.80 -24.30
N LEU A 48 -2.19 32.26 -23.34
CA LEU A 48 -0.88 32.73 -22.90
C LEU A 48 0.19 31.81 -23.51
N GLN A 49 0.83 32.26 -24.61
CA GLN A 49 1.81 31.44 -25.33
C GLN A 49 3.24 31.63 -24.82
N GLY A 50 3.56 32.82 -24.38
CA GLY A 50 4.87 33.16 -23.88
C GLY A 50 5.11 32.68 -22.44
N PHE A 51 6.33 32.91 -21.99
CA PHE A 51 6.64 32.70 -20.58
C PHE A 51 5.92 33.73 -19.71
N VAL A 52 5.32 33.28 -18.61
CA VAL A 52 4.67 34.20 -17.66
C VAL A 52 5.42 34.14 -16.32
N THR A 53 5.84 35.30 -15.84
CA THR A 53 6.40 35.46 -14.50
C THR A 53 5.57 36.49 -13.75
N ALA A 54 4.95 36.09 -12.67
CA ALA A 54 4.11 37.00 -11.89
C ALA A 54 4.23 36.77 -10.38
N GLY A 55 4.10 37.84 -9.59
CA GLY A 55 3.93 37.66 -8.14
C GLY A 55 2.60 36.99 -7.84
N ALA A 56 1.53 37.46 -8.45
CA ALA A 56 0.21 36.83 -8.44
C ALA A 56 -0.34 36.79 -9.88
N LEU A 57 -0.86 35.63 -10.26
CA LEU A 57 -1.51 35.40 -11.56
C LEU A 57 -2.93 34.88 -11.34
N ALA A 58 -3.91 35.59 -11.86
CA ALA A 58 -5.29 35.12 -11.94
C ALA A 58 -5.73 35.04 -13.39
N VAL A 59 -6.24 33.90 -13.83
CA VAL A 59 -6.80 33.68 -15.15
C VAL A 59 -8.22 33.18 -14.98
N THR A 60 -9.18 33.89 -15.57
CA THR A 60 -10.60 33.54 -15.45
C THR A 60 -11.21 33.37 -16.82
N GLY A 61 -11.95 32.29 -17.00
CA GLY A 61 -12.52 31.89 -18.29
C GLY A 61 -11.75 30.70 -18.86
N GLU A 62 -12.15 30.22 -20.03
CA GLU A 62 -11.41 29.16 -20.73
C GLU A 62 -9.97 29.61 -21.03
N SER A 63 -9.01 28.82 -20.68
CA SER A 63 -7.64 29.27 -20.79
C SER A 63 -6.63 28.21 -21.28
N PHE A 64 -5.72 28.67 -22.15
CA PHE A 64 -4.60 27.87 -22.64
C PHE A 64 -3.27 28.53 -22.23
N LEU A 65 -2.63 27.98 -21.23
CA LEU A 65 -1.30 28.41 -20.80
C LEU A 65 -0.25 27.50 -21.43
N ARG A 66 0.34 27.93 -22.55
CA ARG A 66 1.27 27.10 -23.34
C ARG A 66 2.73 27.26 -22.93
N GLY A 67 3.10 28.47 -22.54
CA GLY A 67 4.44 28.73 -22.04
C GLY A 67 4.62 28.29 -20.60
N ALA A 68 5.85 28.32 -20.13
CA ALA A 68 6.11 28.07 -18.73
C ALA A 68 5.57 29.22 -17.86
N VAL A 69 5.00 28.87 -16.72
CA VAL A 69 4.45 29.82 -15.76
C VAL A 69 5.20 29.74 -14.45
N THR A 70 5.67 30.87 -13.98
CA THR A 70 6.26 31.02 -12.64
C THR A 70 5.46 32.07 -11.87
N ALA A 71 4.87 31.70 -10.76
CA ALA A 71 4.08 32.62 -9.96
C ALA A 71 4.25 32.39 -8.46
N GLY A 72 4.13 33.45 -7.66
CA GLY A 72 3.98 33.28 -6.21
C GLY A 72 2.66 32.61 -5.88
N ALA A 73 1.57 33.13 -6.45
CA ALA A 73 0.24 32.50 -6.41
C ALA A 73 -0.34 32.43 -7.83
N LEU A 74 -0.90 31.29 -8.21
CA LEU A 74 -1.56 31.07 -9.49
C LEU A 74 -2.97 30.55 -9.24
N ASN A 75 -3.98 31.30 -9.71
CA ASN A 75 -5.37 30.91 -9.72
C ASN A 75 -5.85 30.82 -11.18
N VAL A 76 -6.32 29.65 -11.58
CA VAL A 76 -6.95 29.44 -12.89
C VAL A 76 -8.37 28.97 -12.65
N THR A 77 -9.34 29.77 -13.12
CA THR A 77 -10.77 29.49 -12.92
C THR A 77 -11.46 29.35 -14.28
N GLY A 78 -12.18 28.28 -14.45
CA GLY A 78 -12.76 27.86 -15.72
C GLY A 78 -11.94 26.74 -16.34
N ASP A 79 -12.41 26.22 -17.45
CA ASP A 79 -11.74 25.09 -18.10
C ASP A 79 -10.37 25.49 -18.63
N SER A 80 -9.39 24.63 -18.39
CA SER A 80 -8.02 25.05 -18.62
C SER A 80 -7.08 23.96 -19.14
N ILE A 81 -6.15 24.38 -19.98
CA ILE A 81 -5.03 23.52 -20.42
C ILE A 81 -3.72 24.24 -20.08
N LEU A 82 -2.96 23.65 -19.14
CA LEU A 82 -1.63 24.10 -18.76
C LEU A 82 -0.61 23.14 -19.41
N GLN A 83 0.00 23.57 -20.53
CA GLN A 83 0.92 22.73 -21.31
C GLN A 83 2.37 22.87 -20.86
N GLY A 84 2.74 24.06 -20.45
CA GLY A 84 4.10 24.37 -20.01
C GLY A 84 4.40 23.88 -18.60
N PHE A 85 5.63 24.05 -18.19
CA PHE A 85 6.00 23.83 -16.80
C PHE A 85 5.34 24.90 -15.90
N VAL A 86 4.81 24.49 -14.78
CA VAL A 86 4.23 25.39 -13.79
C VAL A 86 5.04 25.32 -12.50
N THR A 87 5.53 26.47 -12.05
CA THR A 87 6.15 26.62 -10.73
C THR A 87 5.39 27.69 -9.94
N ALA A 88 4.81 27.32 -8.82
CA ALA A 88 4.05 28.21 -8.00
C ALA A 88 4.26 28.00 -6.50
N GLY A 89 4.18 29.07 -5.70
CA GLY A 89 4.07 28.92 -4.25
C GLY A 89 2.75 28.25 -3.88
N ALA A 90 1.65 28.77 -4.43
CA ALA A 90 0.33 28.17 -4.34
C ALA A 90 -0.30 28.12 -5.74
N LEU A 91 -0.89 26.99 -6.10
CA LEU A 91 -1.61 26.80 -7.35
C LEU A 91 -3.01 26.29 -7.05
N ALA A 92 -4.02 27.01 -7.54
CA ALA A 92 -5.40 26.58 -7.55
C ALA A 92 -5.93 26.52 -9.00
N VAL A 93 -6.47 25.39 -9.40
CA VAL A 93 -7.12 25.21 -10.70
C VAL A 93 -8.53 24.73 -10.45
N THR A 94 -9.50 25.44 -11.01
CA THR A 94 -10.94 25.13 -10.81
C THR A 94 -11.62 25.02 -12.17
N GLY A 95 -12.38 24.00 -12.37
CA GLY A 95 -13.00 23.64 -13.65
C GLY A 95 -12.35 22.36 -14.23
N GLU A 96 -12.77 21.95 -15.39
CA GLU A 96 -12.13 20.85 -16.11
C GLU A 96 -10.70 21.24 -16.49
N SER A 97 -9.73 20.40 -16.14
CA SER A 97 -8.34 20.81 -16.31
C SER A 97 -7.41 19.73 -16.86
N PHE A 98 -6.53 20.16 -17.76
CA PHE A 98 -5.45 19.32 -18.30
C PHE A 98 -4.09 19.94 -17.96
N LEU A 99 -3.40 19.40 -16.99
CA LEU A 99 -2.05 19.79 -16.62
C LEU A 99 -1.05 18.83 -17.29
N ARG A 100 -0.51 19.25 -18.45
CA ARG A 100 0.38 18.40 -19.28
C ARG A 100 1.84 18.52 -18.94
N GLY A 101 2.27 19.69 -18.57
CA GLY A 101 3.64 19.95 -18.13
C GLY A 101 3.88 19.48 -16.71
N ALA A 102 5.15 19.50 -16.31
CA ALA A 102 5.46 19.24 -14.91
C ALA A 102 5.00 20.40 -14.02
N VAL A 103 4.48 20.08 -12.86
CA VAL A 103 3.99 21.04 -11.87
C VAL A 103 4.82 20.93 -10.59
N THR A 104 5.34 22.07 -10.14
CA THR A 104 5.99 22.19 -8.84
C THR A 104 5.27 23.27 -8.03
N ALA A 105 4.73 22.92 -6.89
CA ALA A 105 4.00 23.86 -6.05
C ALA A 105 4.24 23.63 -4.56
N GLY A 106 4.18 24.68 -3.76
CA GLY A 106 4.12 24.55 -2.30
C GLY A 106 2.79 23.89 -1.89
N ALA A 107 1.69 24.43 -2.41
CA ALA A 107 0.34 23.84 -2.31
C ALA A 107 -0.30 23.79 -3.69
N LEU A 108 -0.92 22.65 -4.03
CA LEU A 108 -1.66 22.47 -5.28
C LEU A 108 -3.07 21.97 -4.97
N ASN A 109 -4.08 22.75 -5.38
CA ASN A 109 -5.48 22.37 -5.33
C ASN A 109 -6.04 22.30 -6.75
N VAL A 110 -6.56 21.15 -7.14
CA VAL A 110 -7.26 20.97 -8.41
C VAL A 110 -8.69 20.54 -8.10
N THR A 111 -9.64 21.34 -8.54
CA THR A 111 -11.07 21.11 -8.27
C THR A 111 -11.82 21.01 -9.59
N GLY A 112 -12.61 19.99 -9.74
CA GLY A 112 -13.25 19.60 -10.99
C GLY A 112 -12.53 18.42 -11.64
N ASP A 113 -13.03 17.93 -12.71
CA ASP A 113 -12.44 16.78 -13.40
C ASP A 113 -11.08 17.14 -14.00
N SER A 114 -10.12 16.25 -13.80
CA SER A 114 -8.75 16.63 -14.11
C SER A 114 -7.87 15.52 -14.66
N ILE A 115 -6.95 15.91 -15.55
CA ILE A 115 -5.89 15.03 -16.04
C ILE A 115 -4.54 15.69 -15.78
N LEU A 116 -3.75 15.11 -14.87
CA LEU A 116 -2.40 15.50 -14.56
C LEU A 116 -1.43 14.53 -15.26
N GLN A 117 -0.88 14.93 -16.40
CA GLN A 117 -0.01 14.04 -17.20
C GLN A 117 1.45 14.15 -16.85
N GLY A 118 1.91 15.33 -16.46
CA GLY A 118 3.28 15.60 -16.08
C GLY A 118 3.64 15.09 -14.69
N PHE A 119 4.89 15.24 -14.34
CA PHE A 119 5.33 15.01 -12.97
C PHE A 119 4.75 16.09 -12.05
N VAL A 120 4.25 15.69 -10.89
CA VAL A 120 3.75 16.62 -9.88
C VAL A 120 4.62 16.54 -8.63
N THR A 121 5.14 17.67 -8.20
CA THR A 121 5.85 17.81 -6.91
C THR A 121 5.14 18.88 -6.09
N ALA A 122 4.63 18.52 -4.94
CA ALA A 122 3.93 19.47 -4.09
C ALA A 122 4.21 19.23 -2.59
N GLY A 123 4.21 20.31 -1.80
CA GLY A 123 4.18 20.16 -0.35
C GLY A 123 2.86 19.54 0.10
N ALA A 124 1.75 20.08 -0.39
CA ALA A 124 0.41 19.51 -0.23
C ALA A 124 -0.29 19.48 -1.59
N LEU A 125 -0.93 18.36 -1.93
CA LEU A 125 -1.72 18.18 -3.13
C LEU A 125 -3.12 17.72 -2.76
N ALA A 126 -4.12 18.47 -3.20
CA ALA A 126 -5.52 18.06 -3.12
C ALA A 126 -6.11 18.03 -4.55
N VAL A 127 -6.71 16.92 -4.91
CA VAL A 127 -7.43 16.74 -6.18
C VAL A 127 -8.85 16.31 -5.86
N THR A 128 -9.82 17.04 -6.38
CA THR A 128 -11.24 16.79 -6.11
C THR A 128 -12.00 16.71 -7.43
N GLY A 129 -12.81 15.70 -7.61
CA GLY A 129 -13.49 15.36 -8.86
C GLY A 129 -12.92 14.08 -9.46
N GLU A 130 -13.42 13.66 -10.60
CA GLU A 130 -12.83 12.54 -11.34
C GLU A 130 -11.41 12.90 -11.79
N SER A 131 -10.47 12.04 -11.51
CA SER A 131 -9.07 12.41 -11.74
C SER A 131 -8.19 11.30 -12.33
N PHE A 132 -7.35 11.71 -13.29
CA PHE A 132 -6.33 10.84 -13.88
C PHE A 132 -4.94 11.42 -13.63
N LEU A 133 -4.21 10.84 -12.69
CA LEU A 133 -2.83 11.22 -12.39
C LEU A 133 -1.90 10.23 -13.11
N ARG A 134 -1.38 10.62 -14.29
CA ARG A 134 -0.58 9.74 -15.14
C ARG A 134 0.90 9.83 -14.88
N GLY A 135 1.38 10.98 -14.54
CA GLY A 135 2.78 11.19 -14.18
C GLY A 135 3.09 10.72 -12.77
N ALA A 136 4.37 10.71 -12.42
CA ALA A 136 4.74 10.44 -11.04
C ALA A 136 4.35 11.61 -10.13
N VAL A 137 3.87 11.31 -8.95
CA VAL A 137 3.46 12.28 -7.94
C VAL A 137 4.35 12.15 -6.71
N THR A 138 4.93 13.26 -6.28
CA THR A 138 5.65 13.37 -5.01
C THR A 138 5.00 14.47 -4.18
N ALA A 139 4.51 14.13 -3.01
CA ALA A 139 3.84 15.10 -2.13
C ALA A 139 4.16 14.85 -0.65
N GLY A 140 4.18 15.92 0.14
CA GLY A 140 4.19 15.77 1.60
C GLY A 140 2.88 15.16 2.09
N ALA A 141 1.75 15.71 1.62
CA ALA A 141 0.41 15.16 1.80
C ALA A 141 -0.31 15.14 0.46
N LEU A 142 -0.97 14.01 0.15
CA LEU A 142 -1.79 13.84 -1.05
C LEU A 142 -3.19 13.40 -0.66
N ASN A 143 -4.18 14.22 -1.00
CA ASN A 143 -5.60 13.89 -0.87
C ASN A 143 -6.23 13.84 -2.27
N VAL A 144 -6.82 12.70 -2.62
CA VAL A 144 -7.59 12.52 -3.84
C VAL A 144 -9.02 12.16 -3.46
N THR A 145 -9.97 12.98 -3.86
CA THR A 145 -11.39 12.80 -3.52
C THR A 145 -12.21 12.72 -4.81
N GLY A 146 -13.01 11.72 -4.93
CA GLY A 146 -13.73 11.34 -6.14
C GLY A 146 -13.07 10.15 -6.82
N ASP A 147 -13.65 9.68 -7.88
CA ASP A 147 -13.14 8.52 -8.59
C ASP A 147 -11.80 8.83 -9.26
N SER A 148 -10.83 7.92 -9.12
CA SER A 148 -9.48 8.27 -9.52
C SER A 148 -8.67 7.12 -10.12
N ILE A 149 -7.80 7.48 -11.05
CA ILE A 149 -6.77 6.57 -11.58
C ILE A 149 -5.39 7.18 -11.39
N LEU A 150 -4.58 6.57 -10.54
CA LEU A 150 -3.20 6.94 -10.31
C LEU A 150 -2.30 5.93 -11.03
N GLN A 151 -1.80 6.30 -12.22
CA GLN A 151 -1.01 5.40 -13.07
C GLN A 151 0.49 5.46 -12.78
N GLY A 152 0.99 6.62 -12.41
CA GLY A 152 2.40 6.84 -12.11
C GLY A 152 2.80 6.36 -10.72
N PHE A 153 4.09 6.47 -10.44
CA PHE A 153 4.59 6.23 -9.08
C PHE A 153 4.07 7.32 -8.14
N VAL A 154 3.59 6.94 -6.97
CA VAL A 154 3.16 7.87 -5.93
C VAL A 154 4.07 7.75 -4.73
N THR A 155 4.67 8.87 -4.34
CA THR A 155 5.45 8.99 -3.08
C THR A 155 4.82 10.09 -2.23
N ALA A 156 4.35 9.74 -1.06
CA ALA A 156 3.71 10.70 -0.16
C ALA A 156 4.08 10.46 1.31
N GLY A 157 4.16 11.53 2.10
CA GLY A 157 4.22 11.40 3.56
C GLY A 157 2.91 10.81 4.09
N ALA A 158 1.80 11.38 3.64
CA ALA A 158 0.45 10.84 3.88
C ALA A 158 -0.32 10.82 2.56
N LEU A 159 -0.99 9.71 2.27
CA LEU A 159 -1.86 9.54 1.12
C LEU A 159 -3.26 9.14 1.58
N ALA A 160 -4.24 9.95 1.20
CA ALA A 160 -5.66 9.62 1.36
C ALA A 160 -6.34 9.60 -0.01
N VAL A 161 -7.01 8.51 -0.32
CA VAL A 161 -7.80 8.34 -1.54
C VAL A 161 -9.22 7.97 -1.15
N THR A 162 -10.19 8.74 -1.63
CA THR A 162 -11.60 8.55 -1.31
C THR A 162 -12.41 8.46 -2.60
N GLY A 163 -13.23 7.47 -2.73
CA GLY A 163 -13.98 7.13 -3.94
C GLY A 163 -13.48 5.82 -4.56
N GLU A 164 -14.01 5.45 -5.69
CA GLU A 164 -13.49 4.30 -6.45
C GLU A 164 -12.11 4.63 -7.02
N SER A 165 -11.14 3.77 -6.77
CA SER A 165 -9.77 4.11 -7.14
C SER A 165 -8.96 2.97 -7.73
N PHE A 166 -8.17 3.30 -8.76
CA PHE A 166 -7.21 2.40 -9.39
C PHE A 166 -5.79 2.95 -9.21
N LEU A 167 -5.02 2.35 -8.31
CA LEU A 167 -3.61 2.68 -8.08
C LEU A 167 -2.75 1.67 -8.84
N ARG A 168 -2.32 2.04 -10.08
CA ARG A 168 -1.60 1.12 -10.97
C ARG A 168 -0.09 1.17 -10.81
N GLY A 169 0.44 2.31 -10.46
CA GLY A 169 1.87 2.48 -10.18
C GLY A 169 2.24 2.02 -8.77
N ALA A 170 3.53 1.96 -8.50
CA ALA A 170 3.97 1.70 -7.13
C ALA A 170 3.63 2.87 -6.21
N VAL A 171 3.17 2.56 -5.01
CA VAL A 171 2.82 3.54 -3.98
C VAL A 171 3.75 3.40 -2.80
N THR A 172 4.40 4.49 -2.41
CA THR A 172 5.18 4.59 -1.18
C THR A 172 4.59 5.70 -0.31
N ALA A 173 4.14 5.37 0.87
CA ALA A 173 3.54 6.33 1.78
C ALA A 173 3.96 6.11 3.24
N GLY A 174 4.09 7.18 4.02
CA GLY A 174 4.20 7.07 5.48
C GLY A 174 2.90 6.52 6.07
N ALA A 175 1.77 7.10 5.66
CA ALA A 175 0.43 6.59 5.97
C ALA A 175 -0.39 6.52 4.68
N LEU A 176 -1.09 5.41 4.47
CA LEU A 176 -2.00 5.20 3.34
C LEU A 176 -3.41 4.90 3.85
N ASN A 177 -4.35 5.80 3.53
CA ASN A 177 -5.78 5.60 3.75
C ASN A 177 -6.48 5.51 2.40
N VAL A 178 -7.18 4.40 2.15
CA VAL A 178 -8.03 4.23 0.97
C VAL A 178 -9.45 3.95 1.45
N THR A 179 -10.38 4.80 1.05
CA THR A 179 -11.78 4.70 1.43
C THR A 179 -12.64 4.58 0.17
N GLY A 180 -13.43 3.56 0.08
CA GLY A 180 -14.17 3.18 -1.12
C GLY A 180 -13.54 1.96 -1.80
N ASN A 181 -14.15 1.49 -2.86
CA ASN A 181 -13.66 0.33 -3.59
C ASN A 181 -12.37 0.64 -4.33
N SER A 182 -11.39 -0.23 -4.24
CA SER A 182 -10.07 0.08 -4.80
C SER A 182 -9.34 -1.13 -5.37
N ILE A 183 -8.57 -0.88 -6.43
CA ILE A 183 -7.63 -1.85 -6.98
C ILE A 183 -6.22 -1.26 -6.90
N LEU A 184 -5.36 -1.91 -6.14
CA LEU A 184 -3.96 -1.56 -5.99
C LEU A 184 -3.11 -2.58 -6.77
N GLN A 185 -2.73 -2.23 -8.00
CA GLN A 185 -2.00 -3.14 -8.91
C GLN A 185 -0.49 -3.07 -8.73
N GLY A 186 0.04 -1.94 -8.31
CA GLY A 186 1.47 -1.75 -8.08
C GLY A 186 1.92 -2.27 -6.71
N PHE A 187 3.22 -2.22 -6.48
CA PHE A 187 3.76 -2.50 -5.15
C PHE A 187 3.32 -1.41 -4.17
N VAL A 188 2.81 -1.81 -3.02
CA VAL A 188 2.43 -0.89 -1.96
C VAL A 188 3.40 -1.03 -0.79
N THR A 189 4.06 0.07 -0.45
CA THR A 189 4.90 0.19 0.74
C THR A 189 4.33 1.31 1.62
N ALA A 190 3.90 0.96 2.81
CA ALA A 190 3.32 1.93 3.72
C ALA A 190 3.82 1.71 5.15
N GLY A 191 4.03 2.80 5.89
CA GLY A 191 4.28 2.74 7.33
C GLY A 191 3.01 2.29 8.07
N SER A 192 1.85 2.80 7.66
CA SER A 192 0.53 2.31 8.08
C SER A 192 -0.40 2.25 6.88
N LEU A 193 -1.26 1.22 6.85
CA LEU A 193 -2.26 1.02 5.80
C LEU A 193 -3.64 0.86 6.44
N ASN A 194 -4.58 1.68 6.00
CA ASN A 194 -6.00 1.54 6.31
C ASN A 194 -6.78 1.51 4.99
N VAL A 195 -7.50 0.43 4.76
CA VAL A 195 -8.36 0.28 3.57
C VAL A 195 -9.76 -0.06 4.04
N THR A 196 -10.73 0.76 3.65
CA THR A 196 -12.15 0.56 3.96
C THR A 196 -12.92 0.49 2.64
N GLY A 197 -13.73 -0.53 2.49
CA GLY A 197 -14.40 -0.89 1.25
C GLY A 197 -13.79 -2.15 0.63
N ASP A 198 -14.36 -2.60 -0.48
CA ASP A 198 -13.85 -3.76 -1.20
C ASP A 198 -12.54 -3.40 -1.90
N SER A 199 -11.50 -4.19 -1.67
CA SER A 199 -10.17 -3.87 -2.18
C SER A 199 -9.46 -5.09 -2.74
N ILE A 200 -8.82 -4.89 -3.88
CA ILE A 200 -7.98 -5.88 -4.53
C ILE A 200 -6.54 -5.37 -4.53
N LEU A 201 -5.63 -6.11 -3.89
CA LEU A 201 -4.19 -5.90 -3.98
C LEU A 201 -3.62 -6.99 -4.87
N GLU A 202 -3.23 -6.64 -6.11
CA GLU A 202 -2.76 -7.62 -7.09
C GLU A 202 -1.29 -7.99 -6.93
N ASN A 203 -0.52 -7.19 -6.19
CA ASN A 203 0.89 -7.42 -5.92
C ASN A 203 1.19 -7.46 -4.41
N ASN A 204 2.47 -7.55 -4.07
CA ASN A 204 2.90 -7.66 -2.68
C ASN A 204 2.53 -6.42 -1.86
N LEU A 205 1.94 -6.65 -0.70
CA LEU A 205 1.79 -5.65 0.35
C LEU A 205 2.94 -5.79 1.34
N THR A 206 3.67 -4.70 1.57
CA THR A 206 4.69 -4.62 2.61
C THR A 206 4.29 -3.54 3.61
N VAL A 207 4.02 -3.95 4.84
CA VAL A 207 3.82 -3.03 5.98
C VAL A 207 5.08 -3.09 6.83
N THR A 208 5.88 -2.03 6.80
CA THR A 208 7.21 -2.00 7.43
C THR A 208 7.16 -1.73 8.94
N THR A 209 6.17 -0.97 9.38
CA THR A 209 5.94 -0.65 10.79
C THR A 209 4.45 -0.55 11.05
N GLY A 210 3.95 -1.33 11.98
CA GLY A 210 2.54 -1.35 12.32
C GLY A 210 1.89 -2.72 12.16
N ASN A 211 0.60 -2.78 12.41
CA ASN A 211 -0.19 -4.00 12.37
C ASN A 211 -1.07 -4.02 11.12
N VAL A 212 -1.27 -5.20 10.55
CA VAL A 212 -2.37 -5.44 9.62
C VAL A 212 -3.55 -5.92 10.45
N THR A 213 -4.59 -5.11 10.53
CA THR A 213 -5.84 -5.47 11.23
C THR A 213 -6.91 -5.74 10.18
N ILE A 214 -7.44 -6.95 10.18
CA ILE A 214 -8.59 -7.32 9.37
C ILE A 214 -9.78 -7.40 10.32
N SER A 215 -10.69 -6.43 10.22
CA SER A 215 -11.92 -6.39 11.00
C SER A 215 -13.11 -6.35 10.05
N THR A 216 -14.10 -7.18 10.30
CA THR A 216 -15.36 -7.17 9.58
C THR A 216 -16.48 -6.80 10.57
N ASN A 217 -17.43 -6.00 10.10
CA ASN A 217 -18.63 -5.65 10.88
C ASN A 217 -19.71 -6.73 10.81
N ASP A 218 -19.49 -7.77 10.02
CA ASP A 218 -20.41 -8.90 9.87
C ASP A 218 -19.96 -10.11 10.69
N TYR A 219 -20.93 -10.93 11.08
CA TYR A 219 -20.74 -12.14 11.89
C TYR A 219 -19.99 -13.28 11.16
N SER A 220 -19.44 -13.06 10.00
CA SER A 220 -18.64 -14.01 9.24
C SER A 220 -17.27 -13.44 8.88
N PRO A 221 -16.38 -13.25 9.85
CA PRO A 221 -15.01 -12.87 9.54
C PRO A 221 -14.31 -14.10 9.00
N ILE A 222 -14.07 -14.15 7.72
CA ILE A 222 -13.26 -15.20 7.14
C ILE A 222 -11.98 -14.56 6.63
N PHE A 223 -10.86 -14.90 7.25
CA PHE A 223 -9.60 -14.81 6.58
C PHE A 223 -9.48 -16.05 5.70
N GLU A 224 -9.90 -15.92 4.45
CA GLU A 224 -9.75 -16.97 3.45
C GLU A 224 -8.54 -16.67 2.59
N ALA A 225 -7.58 -17.60 2.59
CA ALA A 225 -6.46 -17.56 1.67
C ALA A 225 -6.61 -18.69 0.67
N THR A 226 -6.94 -18.34 -0.56
CA THR A 226 -7.02 -19.29 -1.68
C THR A 226 -5.73 -19.24 -2.49
N PHE A 227 -5.03 -20.38 -2.58
CA PHE A 227 -3.79 -20.49 -3.36
C PHE A 227 -4.07 -21.23 -4.66
N ALA A 228 -3.79 -20.58 -5.79
CA ALA A 228 -3.98 -21.18 -7.11
C ALA A 228 -3.02 -22.36 -7.39
N SER A 229 -1.80 -22.32 -6.87
CA SER A 229 -0.86 -23.46 -6.83
C SER A 229 0.36 -23.13 -5.96
N GLY A 230 0.68 -23.98 -5.01
CA GLY A 230 1.96 -23.95 -4.27
C GLY A 230 2.19 -22.79 -3.32
N GLY A 231 1.20 -21.95 -3.08
CA GLY A 231 1.28 -20.88 -2.08
C GLY A 231 1.11 -21.43 -0.65
N SER A 232 1.64 -20.73 0.32
CA SER A 232 1.45 -21.05 1.75
C SER A 232 1.24 -19.76 2.55
N ILE A 233 0.42 -19.86 3.60
CA ILE A 233 0.42 -18.84 4.65
C ILE A 233 1.55 -19.20 5.60
N LEU A 234 2.59 -18.40 5.59
CA LEU A 234 3.68 -18.51 6.55
C LEU A 234 3.44 -17.48 7.67
N PHE A 235 2.90 -17.93 8.78
CA PHE A 235 2.97 -17.16 10.02
C PHE A 235 4.37 -17.33 10.60
N ASN A 236 5.32 -16.56 10.09
CA ASN A 236 6.67 -16.54 10.63
C ASN A 236 6.67 -15.62 11.85
N THR A 237 6.27 -16.15 12.99
CA THR A 237 6.45 -15.47 14.27
C THR A 237 7.92 -15.58 14.65
N VAL A 238 8.74 -14.66 14.15
CA VAL A 238 9.97 -14.30 14.85
C VAL A 238 9.49 -13.53 16.06
N ASP A 239 9.08 -14.26 17.07
CA ASP A 239 8.53 -13.66 18.27
C ASP A 239 9.65 -13.26 19.21
N VAL A 240 9.80 -11.98 19.37
CA VAL A 240 10.54 -11.36 20.47
C VAL A 240 9.59 -10.95 21.60
N SER A 241 8.33 -11.32 21.55
CA SER A 241 7.31 -11.01 22.56
C SER A 241 6.49 -12.24 22.92
N PRO A 242 6.17 -12.45 24.20
CA PRO A 242 5.51 -13.66 24.68
C PRO A 242 4.04 -13.69 24.34
N SER A 243 3.69 -13.54 23.09
CA SER A 243 2.32 -13.66 22.66
C SER A 243 2.00 -15.05 22.18
N LEU A 244 0.82 -15.48 22.55
CA LEU A 244 0.14 -16.67 22.14
C LEU A 244 0.24 -16.83 20.63
N GLY A 245 0.95 -17.84 20.15
CA GLY A 245 1.13 -18.10 18.73
C GLY A 245 0.74 -19.51 18.37
N ASP A 246 0.04 -19.65 17.26
CA ASP A 246 -0.14 -20.95 16.62
C ASP A 246 1.15 -21.34 15.90
N ILE A 247 1.68 -22.50 16.18
CA ILE A 247 2.79 -23.10 15.45
C ILE A 247 2.20 -24.12 14.48
N SER A 248 2.41 -23.93 13.18
CA SER A 248 1.93 -24.88 12.19
C SER A 248 2.99 -25.23 11.16
N ARG A 249 2.96 -26.45 10.67
CA ARG A 249 3.77 -26.92 9.56
C ARG A 249 2.99 -27.92 8.72
N GLU A 250 2.84 -27.64 7.44
CA GLU A 250 2.04 -28.47 6.53
C GLU A 250 2.69 -29.81 6.23
N ARG A 251 4.01 -29.88 6.17
CA ARG A 251 4.71 -31.12 5.86
C ARG A 251 6.14 -31.11 6.40
N TYR A 252 6.42 -32.05 7.25
CA TYR A 252 7.77 -32.42 7.66
C TYR A 252 8.09 -33.80 7.10
N ALA A 253 9.03 -33.87 6.17
CA ALA A 253 9.54 -35.13 5.66
C ALA A 253 10.72 -35.57 6.52
N GLY A 254 10.63 -36.71 7.16
CA GLY A 254 11.74 -37.21 7.94
C GLY A 254 11.41 -38.05 9.15
N ILE A 255 10.24 -38.71 9.20
CA ILE A 255 10.06 -39.81 10.14
C ILE A 255 10.86 -41.00 9.63
N ASN A 256 12.02 -41.22 10.24
CA ASN A 256 12.89 -42.33 9.92
C ASN A 256 12.30 -43.65 10.46
N ASN A 257 12.55 -44.74 9.74
CA ASN A 257 12.16 -46.05 10.19
C ASN A 257 13.09 -46.55 11.29
N ASN A 258 12.53 -47.20 12.30
CA ASN A 258 13.29 -47.78 13.41
C ASN A 258 14.20 -46.76 14.09
N GLN A 259 13.72 -45.53 14.28
CA GLN A 259 14.41 -44.45 14.97
C GLN A 259 14.32 -44.67 16.48
N THR A 260 15.29 -45.42 17.06
CA THR A 260 15.27 -45.79 18.48
C THR A 260 15.82 -44.69 19.38
N SER A 261 16.69 -43.81 18.89
CA SER A 261 17.10 -42.59 19.57
C SER A 261 16.16 -41.45 19.27
N VAL A 262 15.96 -40.56 20.25
CA VAL A 262 15.09 -39.38 20.05
C VAL A 262 15.63 -38.42 18.98
N GLU A 263 14.81 -38.00 18.07
CA GLU A 263 15.15 -37.07 16.99
C GLU A 263 14.23 -35.84 17.03
N ASN A 264 14.78 -34.67 16.73
CA ASN A 264 14.05 -33.40 16.77
C ASN A 264 13.12 -33.26 15.55
N ILE A 265 11.88 -32.82 15.79
CA ILE A 265 10.99 -32.38 14.74
C ILE A 265 11.26 -30.90 14.47
N ILE A 266 11.96 -30.62 13.36
CA ILE A 266 12.38 -29.26 13.00
C ILE A 266 11.18 -28.33 12.87
N GLY A 267 11.20 -27.20 13.56
CA GLY A 267 10.12 -26.20 13.56
C GLY A 267 9.00 -26.50 14.55
N PHE A 268 9.10 -27.56 15.33
CA PHE A 268 8.13 -27.87 16.39
C PHE A 268 8.77 -27.62 17.77
N THR A 269 9.01 -26.35 18.05
CA THR A 269 9.69 -25.90 19.29
C THR A 269 8.87 -24.83 19.96
N PHE A 270 8.70 -24.94 21.28
CA PHE A 270 8.05 -23.94 22.12
C PHE A 270 9.10 -23.09 22.84
N ASN A 271 8.91 -21.78 22.84
CA ASN A 271 9.84 -20.88 23.52
C ASN A 271 9.67 -20.90 25.06
N ALA A 272 10.53 -20.16 25.75
CA ALA A 272 10.55 -20.16 27.22
C ALA A 272 9.28 -19.56 27.85
N SER A 273 8.54 -18.73 27.12
CA SER A 273 7.33 -18.04 27.59
C SER A 273 6.06 -18.90 27.50
N VAL A 274 6.10 -20.04 26.79
CA VAL A 274 4.96 -20.93 26.64
C VAL A 274 4.77 -21.75 27.90
N ARG A 275 3.54 -21.72 28.44
CA ARG A 275 3.15 -22.52 29.63
C ARG A 275 2.55 -23.86 29.25
N ALA A 276 1.67 -23.86 28.25
CA ALA A 276 1.01 -25.08 27.80
C ALA A 276 0.72 -25.03 26.31
N PHE A 277 0.53 -26.20 25.72
CA PHE A 277 0.10 -26.31 24.33
C PHE A 277 -0.93 -27.42 24.14
N ASP A 278 -1.75 -27.25 23.11
CA ASP A 278 -2.63 -28.27 22.54
C ASP A 278 -2.26 -28.41 21.06
N ALA A 279 -1.80 -29.56 20.63
CA ALA A 279 -1.30 -29.77 19.29
C ALA A 279 -2.00 -30.96 18.59
N ILE A 280 -2.29 -30.73 17.34
CA ILE A 280 -2.81 -31.72 16.40
C ILE A 280 -1.65 -32.12 15.50
N VAL A 281 -1.41 -33.44 15.39
CA VAL A 281 -0.31 -33.97 14.60
C VAL A 281 -0.81 -35.11 13.72
N SER A 282 -0.69 -34.96 12.40
CA SER A 282 -0.98 -36.01 11.43
C SER A 282 0.32 -36.74 11.06
N VAL A 283 0.32 -38.04 11.18
CA VAL A 283 1.47 -38.91 10.82
C VAL A 283 1.06 -39.80 9.65
N VAL A 284 1.89 -39.83 8.62
CA VAL A 284 1.74 -40.70 7.45
C VAL A 284 3.03 -41.50 7.31
N ILE A 285 2.93 -42.82 7.33
CA ILE A 285 4.04 -43.73 7.03
C ILE A 285 3.72 -44.45 5.73
N LEU A 286 4.56 -44.30 4.74
CA LEU A 286 4.48 -44.99 3.46
C LEU A 286 5.33 -46.25 3.54
N ALA A 287 4.73 -47.39 3.24
CA ALA A 287 5.40 -48.66 3.24
C ALA A 287 4.81 -49.63 2.18
N SER A 288 5.65 -50.49 1.60
CA SER A 288 5.20 -51.51 0.67
C SER A 288 4.30 -52.57 1.33
N SER A 289 4.38 -52.70 2.65
CA SER A 289 3.49 -53.57 3.44
C SER A 289 2.09 -52.96 3.70
N GLY A 290 1.86 -51.71 3.25
CA GLY A 290 0.66 -50.93 3.45
C GLY A 290 0.98 -49.59 4.16
N ASN A 291 0.38 -48.52 3.64
CA ASN A 291 0.51 -47.18 4.25
C ASN A 291 -0.23 -47.12 5.59
N ARG A 292 0.25 -46.30 6.51
CA ARG A 292 -0.33 -46.10 7.82
C ARG A 292 -0.61 -44.62 8.04
N TYR A 293 -1.76 -44.34 8.63
CA TYR A 293 -2.24 -42.96 8.86
C TYR A 293 -2.73 -42.84 10.29
N ALA A 294 -2.23 -41.88 11.00
CA ALA A 294 -2.68 -41.61 12.36
C ALA A 294 -2.77 -40.10 12.64
N TYR A 295 -3.73 -39.76 13.47
CA TYR A 295 -3.99 -38.42 13.93
C TYR A 295 -3.79 -38.38 15.44
N TYR A 296 -2.80 -37.63 15.88
CA TYR A 296 -2.43 -37.51 17.27
C TYR A 296 -2.93 -36.18 17.86
N ASN A 297 -3.43 -36.26 19.09
CA ASN A 297 -3.63 -35.12 19.96
C ASN A 297 -2.54 -35.09 21.01
N LEU A 298 -1.70 -34.06 21.00
CA LEU A 298 -0.62 -33.86 21.96
C LEU A 298 -0.97 -32.71 22.88
N LYS A 299 -1.00 -32.94 24.18
CA LYS A 299 -1.20 -31.88 25.18
C LYS A 299 0.00 -31.81 26.06
N GLY A 300 0.59 -30.60 26.18
CA GLY A 300 1.78 -30.39 26.98
C GLY A 300 1.66 -29.24 27.93
N ILE A 301 2.30 -29.37 29.07
CA ILE A 301 2.41 -28.33 30.09
C ILE A 301 3.84 -28.24 30.65
N LYS A 302 4.32 -27.04 30.85
CA LYS A 302 5.59 -26.75 31.47
C LYS A 302 5.39 -26.62 32.99
N LYS A 303 5.95 -27.55 33.76
CA LYS A 303 5.95 -27.54 35.22
C LYS A 303 7.34 -27.09 35.70
N ALA A 304 7.42 -25.90 36.25
CA ALA A 304 8.70 -25.27 36.60
C ALA A 304 9.67 -25.27 35.43
N SER A 305 10.71 -26.13 35.45
CA SER A 305 11.70 -26.26 34.37
C SER A 305 11.46 -27.41 33.40
N ASN A 306 10.47 -28.28 33.66
CA ASN A 306 10.26 -29.50 32.92
C ASN A 306 8.95 -29.50 32.16
N TRP A 307 9.01 -29.92 30.92
CA TRP A 307 7.83 -30.19 30.12
C TRP A 307 7.27 -31.58 30.37
N VAL A 308 5.97 -31.70 30.37
CA VAL A 308 5.26 -32.99 30.36
C VAL A 308 4.31 -32.97 29.16
N VAL A 309 4.37 -34.00 28.33
CA VAL A 309 3.48 -34.19 27.19
C VAL A 309 2.68 -35.49 27.35
N ASN A 310 1.42 -35.42 27.00
CA ASN A 310 0.56 -36.59 26.86
C ASN A 310 0.13 -36.70 25.40
N SER A 311 0.02 -37.91 24.87
CA SER A 311 -0.41 -38.18 23.51
C SER A 311 -1.54 -39.18 23.48
N SER A 312 -2.54 -38.90 22.68
CA SER A 312 -3.56 -39.86 22.26
C SER A 312 -3.68 -39.84 20.74
N TYR A 313 -4.11 -40.92 20.13
CA TYR A 313 -4.25 -40.97 18.66
C TYR A 313 -5.46 -41.77 18.20
N VAL A 314 -5.86 -41.51 16.96
CA VAL A 314 -6.86 -42.25 16.21
C VAL A 314 -6.25 -42.62 14.87
N GLY A 315 -6.52 -43.82 14.40
CA GLY A 315 -6.01 -44.37 13.13
C GLY A 315 -5.11 -45.58 13.32
N ASP A 316 -4.19 -45.77 12.40
CA ASP A 316 -3.31 -46.93 12.38
C ASP A 316 -2.18 -46.81 13.42
N VAL A 317 -1.63 -47.96 13.80
CA VAL A 317 -0.42 -48.00 14.62
C VAL A 317 0.77 -47.62 13.76
N THR A 318 1.20 -46.34 13.82
CA THR A 318 2.34 -45.84 13.03
C THR A 318 3.67 -46.19 13.66
N GLY A 319 3.70 -46.60 14.94
CA GLY A 319 4.93 -46.86 15.69
C GLY A 319 5.68 -45.59 16.12
N VAL A 320 5.12 -44.41 15.91
CA VAL A 320 5.71 -43.13 16.30
C VAL A 320 5.30 -42.76 17.71
N THR A 321 6.29 -42.34 18.52
CA THR A 321 6.08 -41.84 19.87
C THR A 321 6.67 -40.46 19.99
N PHE A 322 5.96 -39.55 20.61
CA PHE A 322 6.36 -38.14 20.77
C PHE A 322 6.89 -37.90 22.19
N SER A 323 7.91 -37.05 22.26
CA SER A 323 8.47 -36.52 23.50
C SER A 323 8.82 -35.05 23.36
N ILE A 324 9.17 -34.40 24.46
CA ILE A 324 9.54 -32.99 24.46
C ILE A 324 10.75 -32.78 25.39
N THR A 325 11.71 -31.97 24.95
CA THR A 325 12.84 -31.58 25.78
C THR A 325 12.45 -30.54 26.82
N ASN A 326 13.26 -30.35 27.85
CA ASN A 326 13.07 -29.25 28.82
C ASN A 326 13.14 -27.85 28.16
N GLY A 327 13.84 -27.73 27.02
CA GLY A 327 13.90 -26.53 26.22
C GLY A 327 12.67 -26.27 25.31
N GLY A 328 11.70 -27.20 25.32
CA GLY A 328 10.46 -27.05 24.50
C GLY A 328 10.53 -27.61 23.08
N GLN A 329 11.63 -28.32 22.73
CA GLN A 329 11.75 -28.96 21.42
C GLN A 329 10.98 -30.28 21.38
N MET A 330 10.01 -30.41 20.47
CA MET A 330 9.32 -31.69 20.22
C MET A 330 10.23 -32.64 19.48
N GLN A 331 10.17 -33.90 19.92
CA GLN A 331 11.00 -35.01 19.44
C GLN A 331 10.15 -36.23 19.18
N TYR A 332 10.67 -37.15 18.39
CA TYR A 332 10.03 -38.44 18.15
C TYR A 332 11.02 -39.61 18.23
N THR A 333 10.46 -40.79 18.43
CA THR A 333 11.07 -42.11 18.13
C THR A 333 10.11 -42.88 17.23
N SER A 334 10.60 -43.89 16.52
CA SER A 334 9.76 -44.79 15.72
C SER A 334 10.18 -46.23 15.83
N THR A 335 9.21 -47.13 15.70
CA THR A 335 9.46 -48.54 15.61
C THR A 335 9.68 -48.98 14.13
N ASN A 336 10.20 -50.21 13.95
CA ASN A 336 10.41 -50.73 12.63
C ASN A 336 9.05 -51.01 11.90
N VAL A 337 8.91 -50.47 10.73
CA VAL A 337 7.80 -50.74 9.80
C VAL A 337 8.38 -51.48 8.59
N VAL A 338 7.98 -52.69 8.36
CA VAL A 338 8.44 -53.52 7.21
C VAL A 338 8.07 -52.86 5.90
N GLY A 339 9.06 -52.71 5.02
CA GLY A 339 8.84 -52.04 3.73
C GLY A 339 8.67 -50.52 3.77
N HIS A 340 9.09 -49.87 4.86
CA HIS A 340 9.05 -48.43 4.97
C HIS A 340 9.79 -47.75 3.81
N THR A 341 9.16 -46.76 3.20
CA THR A 341 9.73 -45.96 2.12
C THR A 341 9.89 -44.48 2.52
N ASN A 342 8.95 -43.94 3.29
CA ASN A 342 8.99 -42.57 3.77
C ASN A 342 8.05 -42.36 4.94
N GLY A 343 8.27 -41.29 5.70
CA GLY A 343 7.40 -40.86 6.78
C GLY A 343 7.23 -39.33 6.82
N TYR A 344 6.03 -38.88 7.12
CA TYR A 344 5.68 -37.46 7.15
C TYR A 344 4.93 -37.10 8.43
N VAL A 345 5.17 -35.89 8.91
CA VAL A 345 4.44 -35.28 10.00
C VAL A 345 3.93 -33.91 9.57
N ASN A 346 2.64 -33.67 9.77
CA ASN A 346 2.05 -32.34 9.73
C ASN A 346 1.57 -32.01 11.13
N PHE A 347 1.77 -30.77 11.58
CA PHE A 347 1.35 -30.37 12.92
C PHE A 347 0.83 -28.95 12.98
N ARG A 348 -0.08 -28.71 13.93
CA ARG A 348 -0.55 -27.40 14.35
C ARG A 348 -0.67 -27.40 15.87
N ALA A 349 -0.15 -26.40 16.53
CA ALA A 349 -0.22 -26.25 17.97
C ALA A 349 -0.74 -24.87 18.38
N MET A 350 -1.67 -24.85 19.32
CA MET A 350 -2.11 -23.66 20.03
C MET A 350 -1.38 -23.58 21.36
N THR A 351 -0.96 -22.40 21.78
CA THR A 351 -0.17 -22.22 22.99
C THR A 351 -0.82 -21.26 23.98
N THR A 352 -0.50 -21.45 25.26
CA THR A 352 -0.81 -20.49 26.33
C THR A 352 0.48 -19.98 26.94
N SER A 353 0.52 -18.68 27.29
CA SER A 353 1.69 -18.08 27.92
C SER A 353 1.82 -18.43 29.40
N ILE A 354 3.02 -18.30 29.91
CA ILE A 354 3.25 -18.19 31.33
C ILE A 354 2.65 -16.85 31.77
N ALA A 355 1.71 -16.87 32.74
CA ALA A 355 1.24 -15.62 33.31
C ALA A 355 2.42 -14.86 33.95
N PRO A 356 2.46 -13.53 33.87
CA PRO A 356 3.50 -12.71 34.45
C PRO A 356 3.63 -12.91 35.96
#